data_1fcc556bf87302e3556d8456a19c703f
#
_entry.id   1fcc556bf87302e3556d8456a19c703f
#
_cell.length_a   1.000
_cell.length_b   1.000
_cell.length_c   1.000
_cell.angle_alpha   90.00
_cell.angle_beta   90.00
_cell.angle_gamma   90.00
#
_symmetry.space_group_name_H-M   'P 1'
#
loop_
_entity.id
_entity.type
_entity.pdbx_description
1 polymer ?
#
loop_
_entity_poly.entity_id
_entity_poly.type
_entity_poly.pdbx_seq_one_letter_code
_entity_poly.pdbx_strand_id
1 'polypeptide(L)'
;MRYLLLICLSFFSLFSNAQKKEHSNLVKTSTSKQTTAIKPKLVIGIVVDQMRWDYVNRFKPFFKTAGGFQRFINEGATVDNTLIPYLPTVTACGHACVYTGSVPALHGIAGNEWYDNVKQKKVYCVDDANVQTVGSSNNSAGQMSPLNVWTTTLGDEFKLASNFKSKVIGISLKDRGAIIPAGHSANGAFWYDSKSGNFISSTYYGKTLPTWVSNYNNLHRPDSLYNLDWNLSLAASVYEANCDKDENTYESTPFGKEAKHFPYALKSFIGKDYGKISTTPYGNSLVEELAKQAISNEAMGADDITDLLAVSFSSPDYIGHSFGPDSWETMDGYIKLDEVLADFFTYLDKQVGKDNYTVFLTADHAVANIPAFNSKHQIPGGLSNETAMKNDIGNMLSTKGLTANLISFIGEGNIYFNHPLMDSLHVNQEKLVDLVSSLLERKPEVLQIVEARHAATAAIPASLRERIVNGYNAQRSGDLVIINKSGYVDGFATGTSHGTLYNYDAHIPLLFFGNGIKKGAVHRETYMTDIAPTITALMGIQMPSGSIGKPITEVLQ
;
A
#
# COMPACT_ATOMS: atom_id res chain seq x y z
N MET A 1 -76.62 -18.16 14.97
CA MET A 1 -75.17 -18.12 15.09
C MET A 1 -74.59 -19.44 15.66
N ARG A 2 -75.04 -20.61 15.16
CA ARG A 2 -74.57 -21.94 15.64
C ARG A 2 -74.42 -22.97 14.51
N TYR A 3 -74.46 -22.54 13.21
CA TYR A 3 -74.36 -23.45 12.05
C TYR A 3 -73.17 -23.15 11.14
N LEU A 4 -72.26 -22.21 11.51
CA LEU A 4 -71.09 -21.84 10.68
C LEU A 4 -69.75 -22.46 11.15
N LEU A 5 -69.78 -23.29 12.22
CA LEU A 5 -68.55 -23.88 12.81
C LEU A 5 -68.32 -25.36 12.45
N LEU A 6 -69.23 -25.99 11.70
CA LEU A 6 -69.17 -27.42 11.37
C LEU A 6 -68.71 -27.74 9.94
N ILE A 7 -68.53 -26.69 9.09
CA ILE A 7 -68.07 -26.88 7.71
C ILE A 7 -66.54 -26.71 7.57
N CYS A 8 -65.87 -26.10 8.53
CA CYS A 8 -64.42 -25.94 8.48
C CYS A 8 -63.60 -27.15 8.97
N LEU A 9 -64.19 -28.12 9.61
CA LEU A 9 -63.48 -29.32 10.14
C LEU A 9 -63.47 -30.50 9.17
N SER A 10 -64.25 -30.49 8.10
CA SER A 10 -64.31 -31.58 7.10
C SER A 10 -63.38 -31.36 5.90
N PHE A 11 -62.78 -30.21 5.74
CA PHE A 11 -61.79 -29.92 4.67
C PHE A 11 -60.34 -30.17 5.09
N PHE A 12 -60.06 -30.37 6.36
CA PHE A 12 -58.69 -30.63 6.85
C PHE A 12 -58.29 -32.11 6.85
N SER A 13 -59.22 -33.02 6.67
CA SER A 13 -58.92 -34.46 6.65
C SER A 13 -58.67 -35.06 5.25
N LEU A 14 -58.90 -34.29 4.18
CA LEU A 14 -58.67 -34.75 2.79
C LEU A 14 -57.31 -34.32 2.21
N PHE A 15 -56.59 -33.37 2.86
CA PHE A 15 -55.25 -32.97 2.42
C PHE A 15 -54.11 -33.76 3.07
N SER A 16 -54.36 -34.53 4.11
CA SER A 16 -53.30 -35.28 4.81
C SER A 16 -52.95 -36.63 4.16
N ASN A 17 -53.75 -37.13 3.21
CA ASN A 17 -53.49 -38.41 2.55
C ASN A 17 -52.88 -38.31 1.12
N ALA A 18 -52.79 -37.09 0.57
CA ALA A 18 -52.14 -36.86 -0.72
C ALA A 18 -50.63 -36.63 -0.61
N GLN A 19 -50.12 -36.26 0.57
CA GLN A 19 -48.71 -35.99 0.82
C GLN A 19 -47.89 -37.21 1.30
N LYS A 20 -48.52 -38.38 1.52
CA LYS A 20 -47.79 -39.59 1.95
C LYS A 20 -47.38 -40.53 0.84
N LYS A 21 -47.68 -40.23 -0.45
CA LYS A 21 -47.32 -41.10 -1.57
C LYS A 21 -46.25 -40.55 -2.52
N GLU A 22 -45.75 -39.35 -2.32
CA GLU A 22 -44.68 -38.77 -3.16
C GLU A 22 -43.31 -38.58 -2.47
N HIS A 23 -43.14 -39.04 -1.23
CA HIS A 23 -41.86 -38.85 -0.50
C HIS A 23 -41.01 -40.13 -0.37
N SER A 24 -41.21 -41.14 -1.22
CA SER A 24 -40.37 -42.34 -1.18
C SER A 24 -39.41 -42.54 -2.37
N ASN A 25 -39.32 -41.57 -3.29
CA ASN A 25 -38.42 -41.71 -4.44
C ASN A 25 -37.69 -40.40 -4.81
N LEU A 26 -37.10 -39.70 -3.86
CA LEU A 26 -36.09 -38.69 -4.16
C LEU A 26 -35.31 -38.41 -2.89
N VAL A 27 -34.16 -38.90 -2.80
CA VAL A 27 -32.89 -38.38 -2.35
C VAL A 27 -31.92 -39.54 -2.23
N LYS A 28 -31.45 -40.05 -3.36
CA LYS A 28 -30.05 -40.43 -3.42
C LYS A 28 -29.28 -39.14 -3.39
N THR A 29 -29.07 -38.59 -2.22
CA THR A 29 -28.02 -37.62 -2.00
C THR A 29 -26.73 -38.28 -2.40
N SER A 30 -26.24 -37.93 -3.59
CA SER A 30 -24.84 -38.05 -3.86
C SER A 30 -24.17 -37.21 -2.77
N THR A 31 -23.67 -37.84 -1.74
CA THR A 31 -22.62 -37.28 -0.92
C THR A 31 -21.45 -37.08 -1.87
N SER A 32 -21.44 -35.98 -2.63
CA SER A 32 -20.20 -35.40 -3.07
C SER A 32 -19.42 -35.25 -1.76
N LYS A 33 -18.36 -36.02 -1.59
CA LYS A 33 -17.35 -35.68 -0.61
C LYS A 33 -16.98 -34.22 -0.96
N GLN A 34 -17.53 -33.30 -0.22
CA GLN A 34 -17.03 -31.94 -0.18
C GLN A 34 -15.60 -32.13 0.32
N THR A 35 -14.65 -32.24 -0.60
CA THR A 35 -13.25 -32.09 -0.28
C THR A 35 -13.17 -30.68 0.28
N THR A 36 -13.15 -30.56 1.61
CA THR A 36 -12.80 -29.31 2.26
C THR A 36 -11.47 -28.91 1.67
N ALA A 37 -11.47 -27.85 0.85
CA ALA A 37 -10.24 -27.31 0.31
C ALA A 37 -9.29 -27.10 1.48
N ILE A 38 -8.10 -27.68 1.42
CA ILE A 38 -7.11 -27.54 2.50
C ILE A 38 -6.71 -26.08 2.48
N LYS A 39 -7.01 -25.35 3.57
CA LYS A 39 -6.63 -23.94 3.72
C LYS A 39 -5.11 -23.82 3.85
N PRO A 40 -4.51 -22.74 3.34
CA PRO A 40 -3.10 -22.49 3.58
C PRO A 40 -2.84 -22.33 5.08
N LYS A 41 -1.70 -22.81 5.56
CA LYS A 41 -1.23 -22.62 6.94
C LYS A 41 -0.62 -21.23 7.15
N LEU A 42 -0.15 -20.60 6.08
CA LEU A 42 0.43 -19.26 6.08
C LEU A 42 -0.03 -18.49 4.85
N VAL A 43 -0.54 -17.29 5.05
CA VAL A 43 -0.76 -16.29 4.00
C VAL A 43 0.33 -15.24 4.09
N ILE A 44 0.98 -14.95 2.97
CA ILE A 44 1.99 -13.91 2.88
C ILE A 44 1.48 -12.82 1.93
N GLY A 45 1.33 -11.60 2.46
CA GLY A 45 1.06 -10.41 1.65
C GLY A 45 2.36 -9.66 1.38
N ILE A 46 2.74 -9.55 0.12
CA ILE A 46 3.91 -8.79 -0.31
C ILE A 46 3.45 -7.49 -0.97
N VAL A 47 3.90 -6.36 -0.43
CA VAL A 47 3.75 -5.06 -1.08
C VAL A 47 5.13 -4.60 -1.53
N VAL A 48 5.28 -4.36 -2.83
CA VAL A 48 6.48 -3.75 -3.42
C VAL A 48 6.17 -2.27 -3.65
N ASP A 49 6.70 -1.44 -2.77
CA ASP A 49 6.43 0.00 -2.71
C ASP A 49 6.79 0.68 -4.05
N GLN A 50 5.88 1.47 -4.61
CA GLN A 50 6.05 2.20 -5.86
C GLN A 50 6.17 1.32 -7.13
N MET A 51 5.72 0.06 -7.10
CA MET A 51 5.86 -0.82 -8.26
C MET A 51 4.82 -0.52 -9.33
N ARG A 52 5.29 -0.07 -10.51
CA ARG A 52 4.44 0.07 -11.69
C ARG A 52 4.03 -1.30 -12.24
N TRP A 53 2.81 -1.35 -12.78
CA TRP A 53 2.29 -2.56 -13.44
C TRP A 53 3.21 -3.09 -14.55
N ASP A 54 3.77 -2.19 -15.37
CA ASP A 54 4.58 -2.54 -16.53
C ASP A 54 5.94 -3.16 -16.17
N TYR A 55 6.45 -2.98 -14.93
CA TYR A 55 7.75 -3.51 -14.51
C TYR A 55 7.84 -5.03 -14.56
N VAL A 56 6.75 -5.74 -14.25
CA VAL A 56 6.73 -7.22 -14.35
C VAL A 56 7.04 -7.66 -15.79
N ASN A 57 6.38 -7.06 -16.78
CA ASN A 57 6.55 -7.41 -18.18
C ASN A 57 7.86 -6.84 -18.76
N ARG A 58 8.20 -5.59 -18.39
CA ARG A 58 9.40 -4.89 -18.87
C ARG A 58 10.69 -5.60 -18.44
N PHE A 59 10.76 -6.04 -17.17
CA PHE A 59 11.96 -6.65 -16.61
C PHE A 59 11.98 -8.18 -16.69
N LYS A 60 10.87 -8.82 -17.05
CA LYS A 60 10.77 -10.28 -17.18
C LYS A 60 11.91 -10.95 -17.97
N PRO A 61 12.40 -10.38 -19.12
CA PRO A 61 13.50 -10.98 -19.87
C PRO A 61 14.83 -11.04 -19.09
N PHE A 62 14.96 -10.25 -18.02
CA PHE A 62 16.19 -10.07 -17.25
C PHE A 62 16.15 -10.77 -15.88
N PHE A 63 15.00 -11.30 -15.48
CA PHE A 63 14.90 -12.09 -14.26
C PHE A 63 15.69 -13.38 -14.40
N LYS A 64 16.62 -13.58 -13.45
CA LYS A 64 17.60 -14.67 -13.51
C LYS A 64 17.05 -15.99 -13.02
N THR A 65 15.98 -15.96 -12.22
CA THR A 65 15.50 -17.14 -11.52
C THR A 65 14.09 -17.50 -11.96
N ALA A 66 13.79 -18.80 -12.01
CA ALA A 66 12.43 -19.27 -12.15
C ALA A 66 11.61 -19.14 -10.84
N GLY A 67 12.30 -18.84 -9.73
CA GLY A 67 11.76 -18.85 -8.37
C GLY A 67 11.23 -17.53 -7.85
N GLY A 68 11.57 -16.39 -8.49
CA GLY A 68 11.11 -15.05 -8.10
C GLY A 68 9.79 -14.64 -8.76
N PHE A 69 9.77 -13.51 -9.47
CA PHE A 69 8.57 -13.06 -10.19
C PHE A 69 8.04 -14.07 -11.19
N GLN A 70 8.92 -14.83 -11.84
CA GLN A 70 8.51 -15.85 -12.80
C GLN A 70 7.68 -16.96 -12.16
N ARG A 71 7.79 -17.21 -10.86
CA ARG A 71 6.98 -18.20 -10.16
C ARG A 71 5.49 -17.82 -10.16
N PHE A 72 5.16 -16.54 -9.93
CA PHE A 72 3.80 -16.05 -10.04
C PHE A 72 3.21 -16.28 -11.43
N ILE A 73 4.00 -16.00 -12.48
CA ILE A 73 3.59 -16.13 -13.88
C ILE A 73 3.41 -17.59 -14.27
N ASN A 74 4.32 -18.46 -13.82
CA ASN A 74 4.37 -19.85 -14.25
C ASN A 74 3.51 -20.80 -13.42
N GLU A 75 3.35 -20.52 -12.12
CA GLU A 75 2.63 -21.40 -11.19
C GLU A 75 1.33 -20.78 -10.65
N GLY A 76 1.17 -19.47 -10.75
CA GLY A 76 0.12 -18.70 -10.12
C GLY A 76 -0.85 -18.01 -11.06
N ALA A 77 -1.44 -16.92 -10.60
CA ALA A 77 -2.36 -16.07 -11.33
C ALA A 77 -1.83 -14.64 -11.45
N THR A 78 -2.00 -14.04 -12.62
CA THR A 78 -1.74 -12.62 -12.89
C THR A 78 -3.06 -11.88 -13.08
N VAL A 79 -3.16 -10.67 -12.55
CA VAL A 79 -4.32 -9.78 -12.72
C VAL A 79 -3.80 -8.51 -13.40
N ASP A 80 -4.09 -8.39 -14.69
CA ASP A 80 -3.37 -7.46 -15.57
C ASP A 80 -3.89 -6.02 -15.52
N ASN A 81 -5.04 -5.78 -14.90
CA ASN A 81 -5.68 -4.46 -14.89
C ASN A 81 -6.20 -4.09 -13.51
N THR A 82 -5.29 -3.98 -12.54
CA THR A 82 -5.62 -3.59 -11.17
C THR A 82 -5.36 -2.11 -10.95
N LEU A 83 -6.39 -1.36 -10.55
CA LEU A 83 -6.35 0.07 -10.38
C LEU A 83 -6.55 0.49 -8.91
N ILE A 84 -5.94 1.62 -8.54
CA ILE A 84 -6.20 2.30 -7.28
C ILE A 84 -7.46 3.16 -7.45
N PRO A 85 -8.52 2.96 -6.65
CA PRO A 85 -9.79 3.63 -6.85
C PRO A 85 -9.94 4.94 -6.07
N TYR A 86 -8.88 5.55 -5.57
CA TYR A 86 -8.91 6.76 -4.72
C TYR A 86 -7.74 7.71 -5.00
N LEU A 87 -7.76 8.87 -4.35
CA LEU A 87 -6.71 9.89 -4.27
C LEU A 87 -6.51 10.26 -2.77
N PRO A 88 -5.27 10.52 -2.28
CA PRO A 88 -3.99 10.48 -3.00
C PRO A 88 -3.42 9.04 -3.11
N THR A 89 -2.65 8.77 -4.16
CA THR A 89 -1.95 7.51 -4.38
C THR A 89 -0.60 7.52 -3.65
N VAL A 90 -0.65 7.36 -2.33
CA VAL A 90 0.51 7.42 -1.43
C VAL A 90 0.60 6.20 -0.51
N THR A 91 1.79 5.94 0.04
CA THR A 91 2.14 4.72 0.77
C THR A 91 1.12 4.30 1.82
N ALA A 92 0.74 5.21 2.73
CA ALA A 92 -0.15 4.86 3.83
C ALA A 92 -1.55 4.47 3.34
N CYS A 93 -2.10 5.22 2.37
CA CYS A 93 -3.40 4.91 1.76
C CYS A 93 -3.37 3.56 1.04
N GLY A 94 -2.27 3.26 0.32
CA GLY A 94 -2.10 2.01 -0.41
C GLY A 94 -2.05 0.80 0.51
N HIS A 95 -1.18 0.82 1.52
CA HIS A 95 -1.12 -0.25 2.51
C HIS A 95 -2.45 -0.45 3.24
N ALA A 96 -3.13 0.65 3.61
CA ALA A 96 -4.44 0.56 4.22
C ALA A 96 -5.47 -0.10 3.28
N CYS A 97 -5.54 0.32 2.02
CA CYS A 97 -6.47 -0.23 1.04
C CYS A 97 -6.24 -1.73 0.79
N VAL A 98 -4.97 -2.16 0.59
CA VAL A 98 -4.61 -3.56 0.35
C VAL A 98 -5.11 -4.46 1.48
N TYR A 99 -4.93 -4.06 2.73
CA TYR A 99 -5.22 -4.90 3.89
C TYR A 99 -6.60 -4.68 4.51
N THR A 100 -7.34 -3.66 4.10
CA THR A 100 -8.72 -3.43 4.56
C THR A 100 -9.77 -3.71 3.48
N GLY A 101 -9.39 -3.75 2.20
CA GLY A 101 -10.34 -3.77 1.08
C GLY A 101 -11.21 -2.52 1.01
N SER A 102 -10.74 -1.42 1.60
CA SER A 102 -11.48 -0.17 1.81
C SER A 102 -10.75 1.02 1.17
N VAL A 103 -11.29 2.21 1.30
CA VAL A 103 -10.76 3.46 0.73
C VAL A 103 -10.57 4.52 1.83
N PRO A 104 -9.75 5.58 1.62
CA PRO A 104 -9.48 6.62 2.61
C PRO A 104 -10.72 7.22 3.26
N ALA A 105 -11.80 7.39 2.52
CA ALA A 105 -13.09 7.85 3.05
C ALA A 105 -13.61 7.01 4.22
N LEU A 106 -13.30 5.71 4.24
CA LEU A 106 -13.82 4.76 5.22
C LEU A 106 -12.76 4.27 6.19
N HIS A 107 -11.57 3.82 5.71
CA HIS A 107 -10.52 3.35 6.62
C HIS A 107 -9.79 4.48 7.35
N GLY A 108 -10.03 5.74 6.98
CA GLY A 108 -9.58 6.93 7.71
C GLY A 108 -8.15 7.38 7.43
N ILE A 109 -7.33 6.61 6.72
CA ILE A 109 -5.98 7.02 6.33
C ILE A 109 -6.08 7.90 5.08
N ALA A 110 -6.10 9.22 5.29
CA ALA A 110 -6.35 10.20 4.23
C ALA A 110 -5.09 10.62 3.45
N GLY A 111 -3.92 10.21 3.93
CA GLY A 111 -2.61 10.53 3.36
C GLY A 111 -1.49 9.89 4.19
N ASN A 112 -0.22 10.13 3.84
CA ASN A 112 0.88 9.85 4.77
C ASN A 112 0.83 10.81 5.96
N GLU A 113 0.42 12.05 5.72
CA GLU A 113 0.10 13.05 6.74
C GLU A 113 -1.10 13.91 6.30
N TRP A 114 -1.84 14.41 7.26
CA TRP A 114 -2.96 15.34 7.01
C TRP A 114 -3.07 16.37 8.12
N TYR A 115 -3.84 17.43 7.89
CA TYR A 115 -4.24 18.35 8.95
C TYR A 115 -5.57 17.90 9.53
N ASP A 116 -5.58 17.54 10.81
CA ASP A 116 -6.80 17.12 11.51
C ASP A 116 -7.60 18.37 11.92
N ASN A 117 -8.73 18.59 11.28
CA ASN A 117 -9.58 19.75 11.51
C ASN A 117 -10.21 19.79 12.91
N VAL A 118 -10.28 18.67 13.61
CA VAL A 118 -10.78 18.61 14.99
C VAL A 118 -9.65 18.90 15.98
N LYS A 119 -8.50 18.27 15.79
CA LYS A 119 -7.32 18.43 16.66
C LYS A 119 -6.52 19.70 16.36
N GLN A 120 -6.81 20.37 15.25
CA GLN A 120 -6.11 21.57 14.77
C GLN A 120 -4.59 21.41 14.68
N LYS A 121 -4.13 20.27 14.18
CA LYS A 121 -2.71 19.94 14.01
C LYS A 121 -2.45 18.97 12.87
N LYS A 122 -1.22 18.94 12.40
CA LYS A 122 -0.75 17.88 11.52
C LYS A 122 -0.70 16.55 12.26
N VAL A 123 -1.12 15.50 11.59
CA VAL A 123 -1.09 14.11 12.07
C VAL A 123 -0.39 13.26 11.03
N TYR A 124 0.62 12.53 11.44
CA TYR A 124 1.22 11.47 10.64
C TYR A 124 0.39 10.18 10.75
N CYS A 125 0.28 9.43 9.67
CA CYS A 125 -0.70 8.34 9.53
C CYS A 125 -0.67 7.26 10.63
N VAL A 126 0.48 7.02 11.24
CA VAL A 126 0.65 6.05 12.33
C VAL A 126 1.06 6.68 13.66
N ASP A 127 1.05 8.02 13.79
CA ASP A 127 1.36 8.71 15.05
C ASP A 127 0.48 8.23 16.21
N ASP A 128 1.11 7.89 17.32
CA ASP A 128 0.45 7.64 18.60
C ASP A 128 1.33 8.10 19.77
N ALA A 129 0.98 9.24 20.35
CA ALA A 129 1.70 9.81 21.51
C ALA A 129 1.57 9.00 22.80
N ASN A 130 0.67 8.00 22.86
CA ASN A 130 0.46 7.16 24.04
C ASN A 130 1.42 5.98 24.12
N VAL A 131 2.18 5.71 23.04
CA VAL A 131 3.14 4.61 22.99
C VAL A 131 4.58 5.12 22.93
N GLN A 132 5.52 4.23 23.19
CA GLN A 132 6.94 4.54 23.24
C GLN A 132 7.72 3.64 22.30
N THR A 133 8.90 4.12 21.88
CA THR A 133 9.85 3.34 21.08
C THR A 133 10.37 2.14 21.85
N VAL A 134 10.44 0.99 21.18
CA VAL A 134 11.04 -0.23 21.68
C VAL A 134 12.14 -0.68 20.74
N GLY A 135 13.39 -0.79 21.23
CA GLY A 135 14.54 -1.25 20.46
C GLY A 135 15.45 -0.15 19.91
N SER A 136 15.18 1.12 20.21
CA SER A 136 16.07 2.24 19.88
C SER A 136 16.03 3.30 20.97
N SER A 137 17.11 4.11 21.06
CA SER A 137 17.16 5.33 21.86
C SER A 137 16.50 6.53 21.15
N ASN A 138 16.09 6.39 19.91
CA ASN A 138 15.36 7.40 19.16
C ASN A 138 13.89 7.42 19.61
N ASN A 139 13.58 8.26 20.59
CA ASN A 139 12.28 8.28 21.28
C ASN A 139 11.08 8.53 20.36
N SER A 140 11.25 9.22 19.24
CA SER A 140 10.15 9.50 18.31
C SER A 140 9.93 8.41 17.25
N ALA A 141 10.93 7.55 17.00
CA ALA A 141 10.86 6.55 15.92
C ALA A 141 9.83 5.44 16.15
N GLY A 142 9.39 5.24 17.39
CA GLY A 142 8.43 4.21 17.76
C GLY A 142 7.19 4.73 18.48
N GLN A 143 6.91 6.03 18.46
CA GLN A 143 5.64 6.58 18.91
C GLN A 143 4.56 6.37 17.83
N MET A 144 4.36 5.09 17.46
CA MET A 144 3.60 4.67 16.30
C MET A 144 2.69 3.48 16.64
N SER A 145 1.46 3.49 16.12
CA SER A 145 0.49 2.40 16.24
C SER A 145 -0.56 2.47 15.13
N PRO A 146 -1.45 1.46 14.97
CA PRO A 146 -2.54 1.50 14.00
C PRO A 146 -3.74 2.38 14.44
N LEU A 147 -3.60 3.21 15.46
CA LEU A 147 -4.67 4.02 16.06
C LEU A 147 -5.52 4.80 15.05
N ASN A 148 -4.91 5.26 13.97
CA ASN A 148 -5.59 6.08 12.97
C ASN A 148 -6.36 5.26 11.91
N VAL A 149 -6.22 3.95 11.87
CA VAL A 149 -7.02 3.06 11.01
C VAL A 149 -8.38 2.81 11.66
N TRP A 150 -9.46 3.13 10.96
CA TRP A 150 -10.82 3.08 11.54
C TRP A 150 -11.57 1.78 11.27
N THR A 151 -11.04 0.90 10.44
CA THR A 151 -11.64 -0.38 10.07
C THR A 151 -10.76 -1.53 10.52
N THR A 152 -11.32 -2.71 10.66
CA THR A 152 -10.48 -3.90 10.81
C THR A 152 -9.65 -4.12 9.56
N THR A 153 -8.51 -4.78 9.74
CA THR A 153 -7.63 -5.21 8.65
C THR A 153 -7.77 -6.70 8.40
N LEU A 154 -7.18 -7.19 7.32
CA LEU A 154 -7.06 -8.62 7.05
C LEU A 154 -6.43 -9.36 8.25
N GLY A 155 -5.41 -8.77 8.90
CA GLY A 155 -4.80 -9.32 10.12
C GLY A 155 -5.77 -9.43 11.28
N ASP A 156 -6.61 -8.42 11.49
CA ASP A 156 -7.64 -8.46 12.53
C ASP A 156 -8.68 -9.56 12.26
N GLU A 157 -9.09 -9.76 11.00
CA GLU A 157 -10.05 -10.81 10.63
C GLU A 157 -9.46 -12.23 10.81
N PHE A 158 -8.17 -12.43 10.52
CA PHE A 158 -7.49 -13.69 10.84
C PHE A 158 -7.51 -13.97 12.36
N LYS A 159 -7.25 -12.94 13.18
CA LYS A 159 -7.34 -13.03 14.63
C LYS A 159 -8.75 -13.38 15.11
N LEU A 160 -9.76 -12.67 14.61
CA LEU A 160 -11.15 -12.90 14.97
C LEU A 160 -11.62 -14.31 14.58
N ALA A 161 -11.35 -14.73 13.34
CA ALA A 161 -11.76 -16.03 12.84
C ALA A 161 -11.11 -17.22 13.57
N SER A 162 -9.92 -17.03 14.13
CA SER A 162 -9.17 -18.06 14.86
C SER A 162 -9.31 -17.97 16.38
N ASN A 163 -10.20 -17.10 16.90
CA ASN A 163 -10.27 -16.78 18.31
C ASN A 163 -8.89 -16.35 18.87
N PHE A 164 -8.23 -15.44 18.16
CA PHE A 164 -6.91 -14.83 18.47
C PHE A 164 -5.72 -15.81 18.48
N LYS A 165 -5.86 -16.99 17.88
CA LYS A 165 -4.76 -17.97 17.80
C LYS A 165 -3.83 -17.74 16.59
N SER A 166 -4.34 -17.22 15.47
CA SER A 166 -3.50 -16.85 14.32
C SER A 166 -2.39 -15.89 14.74
N LYS A 167 -1.21 -16.07 14.20
CA LYS A 167 -0.10 -15.13 14.34
C LYS A 167 -0.16 -14.14 13.19
N VAL A 168 -0.03 -12.86 13.52
CA VAL A 168 -0.05 -11.76 12.54
C VAL A 168 1.15 -10.89 12.80
N ILE A 169 2.02 -10.74 11.80
CA ILE A 169 3.26 -9.95 11.89
C ILE A 169 3.41 -9.09 10.65
N GLY A 170 3.79 -7.81 10.86
CA GLY A 170 4.12 -6.87 9.79
C GLY A 170 5.60 -6.48 9.81
N ILE A 171 6.26 -6.47 8.65
CA ILE A 171 7.68 -6.14 8.51
C ILE A 171 7.88 -5.22 7.30
N SER A 172 8.59 -4.11 7.52
CA SER A 172 8.93 -3.15 6.46
C SER A 172 10.12 -2.29 6.86
N LEU A 173 10.72 -1.56 5.92
CA LEU A 173 11.61 -0.45 6.27
C LEU A 173 10.81 0.75 6.77
N LYS A 174 9.65 1.03 6.18
CA LYS A 174 8.75 2.12 6.59
C LYS A 174 7.81 1.65 7.72
N ASP A 175 7.65 2.46 8.76
CA ASP A 175 6.73 2.20 9.89
C ASP A 175 5.30 1.88 9.42
N ARG A 176 4.72 2.74 8.58
CA ARG A 176 3.37 2.58 8.02
C ARG A 176 3.21 1.32 7.17
N GLY A 177 4.30 0.88 6.50
CA GLY A 177 4.34 -0.36 5.72
C GLY A 177 4.35 -1.63 6.57
N ALA A 178 4.72 -1.55 7.84
CA ALA A 178 4.65 -2.65 8.80
C ALA A 178 3.37 -2.58 9.64
N ILE A 179 3.04 -1.42 10.19
CA ILE A 179 2.00 -1.20 11.19
C ILE A 179 0.60 -1.36 10.60
N ILE A 180 0.30 -0.67 9.49
CA ILE A 180 -1.03 -0.67 8.88
C ILE A 180 -1.43 -2.08 8.41
N PRO A 181 -0.57 -2.82 7.68
CA PRO A 181 -0.85 -4.21 7.30
C PRO A 181 -1.05 -5.16 8.47
N ALA A 182 -0.28 -5.01 9.53
CA ALA A 182 -0.40 -5.83 10.73
C ALA A 182 -1.76 -5.64 11.42
N GLY A 183 -2.29 -4.42 11.44
CA GLY A 183 -3.57 -4.10 12.05
C GLY A 183 -3.51 -3.97 13.58
N HIS A 184 -4.72 -3.94 14.19
CA HIS A 184 -4.88 -3.62 15.60
C HIS A 184 -4.49 -4.78 16.53
N SER A 185 -4.73 -6.01 16.11
CA SER A 185 -4.61 -7.22 16.95
C SER A 185 -3.35 -8.04 16.67
N ALA A 186 -2.37 -7.46 15.97
CA ALA A 186 -1.16 -8.16 15.56
C ALA A 186 -0.29 -8.62 16.75
N ASN A 187 0.49 -9.68 16.52
CA ASN A 187 1.53 -10.13 17.45
C ASN A 187 2.75 -9.20 17.45
N GLY A 188 2.98 -8.48 16.33
CA GLY A 188 4.06 -7.53 16.21
C GLY A 188 4.06 -6.79 14.87
N ALA A 189 4.61 -5.60 14.87
CA ALA A 189 5.03 -4.89 13.69
C ALA A 189 6.45 -4.37 13.92
N PHE A 190 7.32 -4.57 12.92
CA PHE A 190 8.74 -4.22 13.01
C PHE A 190 9.15 -3.39 11.80
N TRP A 191 9.79 -2.24 12.09
CA TRP A 191 10.25 -1.32 11.06
C TRP A 191 11.66 -0.81 11.33
N TYR A 192 12.29 -0.28 10.32
CA TYR A 192 13.70 0.07 10.36
C TYR A 192 13.92 1.48 10.91
N ASP A 193 14.75 1.62 11.93
CA ASP A 193 15.23 2.91 12.42
C ASP A 193 16.54 3.29 11.72
N SER A 194 16.47 4.23 10.79
CA SER A 194 17.60 4.69 10.01
C SER A 194 18.73 5.32 10.81
N LYS A 195 18.48 5.72 12.07
CA LYS A 195 19.52 6.26 12.95
C LYS A 195 20.37 5.17 13.59
N SER A 196 19.75 4.09 14.03
CA SER A 196 20.45 3.00 14.71
C SER A 196 20.85 1.87 13.78
N GLY A 197 20.23 1.73 12.61
CA GLY A 197 20.42 0.59 11.72
C GLY A 197 19.71 -0.68 12.20
N ASN A 198 18.75 -0.56 13.12
CA ASN A 198 18.05 -1.66 13.75
C ASN A 198 16.59 -1.71 13.33
N PHE A 199 15.99 -2.90 13.40
CA PHE A 199 14.54 -3.03 13.43
C PHE A 199 14.01 -2.75 14.82
N ILE A 200 12.97 -1.95 14.90
CA ILE A 200 12.33 -1.47 16.13
C ILE A 200 10.84 -1.77 16.11
N SER A 201 10.19 -1.48 17.24
CA SER A 201 8.75 -1.58 17.40
C SER A 201 8.26 -0.48 18.36
N SER A 202 7.02 -0.57 18.81
CA SER A 202 6.45 0.30 19.84
C SER A 202 5.88 -0.50 21.01
N THR A 203 5.66 0.19 22.14
CA THR A 203 5.00 -0.40 23.30
C THR A 203 3.55 -0.82 23.03
N TYR A 204 2.97 -0.46 21.87
CA TYR A 204 1.69 -0.99 21.40
C TYR A 204 1.72 -2.51 21.26
N TYR A 205 2.79 -3.06 20.70
CA TYR A 205 2.97 -4.49 20.45
C TYR A 205 3.66 -5.23 21.60
N GLY A 206 4.42 -4.53 22.44
CA GLY A 206 5.11 -5.15 23.56
C GLY A 206 6.12 -4.22 24.23
N LYS A 207 6.44 -4.50 25.50
CA LYS A 207 7.38 -3.65 26.27
C LYS A 207 8.85 -3.83 25.87
N THR A 208 9.18 -4.93 25.21
CA THR A 208 10.54 -5.27 24.76
C THR A 208 10.46 -5.91 23.38
N LEU A 209 11.53 -5.80 22.60
CA LEU A 209 11.63 -6.57 21.37
C LEU A 209 11.64 -8.07 21.66
N PRO A 210 11.03 -8.91 20.83
CA PRO A 210 11.25 -10.35 20.85
C PRO A 210 12.75 -10.66 20.75
N THR A 211 13.19 -11.71 21.42
CA THR A 211 14.61 -12.12 21.46
C THR A 211 15.19 -12.30 20.07
N TRP A 212 14.42 -12.84 19.14
CA TRP A 212 14.88 -13.06 17.77
C TRP A 212 15.12 -11.75 16.99
N VAL A 213 14.32 -10.69 17.24
CA VAL A 213 14.56 -9.36 16.65
C VAL A 213 15.84 -8.75 17.24
N SER A 214 16.02 -8.83 18.56
CA SER A 214 17.23 -8.35 19.23
C SER A 214 18.47 -9.10 18.73
N ASN A 215 18.40 -10.42 18.56
CA ASN A 215 19.48 -11.22 18.01
C ASN A 215 19.81 -10.82 16.57
N TYR A 216 18.79 -10.58 15.74
CA TYR A 216 19.00 -10.10 14.36
C TYR A 216 19.68 -8.73 14.35
N ASN A 217 19.22 -7.78 15.17
CA ASN A 217 19.86 -6.46 15.29
C ASN A 217 21.32 -6.55 15.70
N ASN A 218 21.68 -7.47 16.61
CA ASN A 218 23.06 -7.69 17.06
C ASN A 218 23.99 -8.25 15.97
N LEU A 219 23.46 -8.72 14.83
CA LEU A 219 24.27 -9.12 13.67
C LEU A 219 24.83 -7.93 12.90
N HIS A 220 24.35 -6.70 13.16
CA HIS A 220 24.73 -5.49 12.44
C HIS A 220 24.71 -5.67 10.92
N ARG A 221 23.62 -6.28 10.40
CA ARG A 221 23.49 -6.62 8.98
C ARG A 221 23.67 -5.43 8.03
N PRO A 222 23.22 -4.21 8.35
CA PRO A 222 23.49 -3.04 7.50
C PRO A 222 25.00 -2.81 7.24
N ASP A 223 25.87 -3.00 8.24
CA ASP A 223 27.33 -2.85 8.06
C ASP A 223 27.87 -3.89 7.08
N SER A 224 27.39 -5.13 7.20
CA SER A 224 27.79 -6.21 6.29
C SER A 224 27.36 -5.92 4.85
N LEU A 225 26.14 -5.38 4.65
CA LEU A 225 25.59 -5.05 3.34
C LEU A 225 26.27 -3.81 2.74
N TYR A 226 26.61 -2.81 3.55
CA TYR A 226 27.38 -1.65 3.09
C TYR A 226 28.82 -1.98 2.67
N ASN A 227 29.38 -3.12 3.12
CA ASN A 227 30.66 -3.60 2.61
C ASN A 227 30.57 -4.17 1.17
N LEU A 228 29.35 -4.38 0.67
CA LEU A 228 29.09 -4.72 -0.72
C LEU A 228 28.83 -3.42 -1.49
N ASP A 229 29.61 -3.12 -2.50
CA ASP A 229 29.28 -2.04 -3.41
C ASP A 229 28.03 -2.42 -4.21
N TRP A 230 27.18 -1.44 -4.56
CA TRP A 230 26.08 -1.73 -5.46
C TRP A 230 26.60 -1.75 -6.89
N ASN A 231 26.81 -2.95 -7.40
CA ASN A 231 27.27 -3.24 -8.74
C ASN A 231 26.12 -3.72 -9.62
N LEU A 232 26.23 -3.51 -10.93
CA LEU A 232 25.29 -4.03 -11.90
C LEU A 232 25.18 -5.55 -11.86
N SER A 233 23.96 -6.05 -11.94
CA SER A 233 23.67 -7.49 -12.00
C SER A 233 23.92 -8.12 -13.36
N LEU A 234 23.89 -7.32 -14.42
CA LEU A 234 24.08 -7.71 -15.83
C LEU A 234 25.18 -6.86 -16.47
N ALA A 235 25.54 -7.18 -17.72
CA ALA A 235 26.47 -6.37 -18.51
C ALA A 235 25.88 -4.98 -18.79
N ALA A 236 26.68 -3.92 -18.73
CA ALA A 236 26.26 -2.52 -18.95
C ALA A 236 25.47 -2.34 -20.25
N SER A 237 25.88 -3.04 -21.32
CA SER A 237 25.18 -2.98 -22.62
C SER A 237 23.71 -3.41 -22.56
N VAL A 238 23.30 -4.21 -21.57
CA VAL A 238 21.90 -4.58 -21.38
C VAL A 238 21.12 -3.39 -20.86
N TYR A 239 21.68 -2.64 -19.93
CA TYR A 239 21.05 -1.43 -19.39
C TYR A 239 21.01 -0.33 -20.44
N GLU A 240 22.10 -0.11 -21.16
CA GLU A 240 22.15 0.85 -22.29
C GLU A 240 21.06 0.62 -23.34
N ALA A 241 20.68 -0.64 -23.56
CA ALA A 241 19.65 -1.01 -24.53
C ALA A 241 18.21 -0.84 -24.01
N ASN A 242 18.00 -0.77 -22.69
CA ASN A 242 16.67 -0.86 -22.07
C ASN A 242 16.32 0.30 -21.12
N CYS A 243 17.27 1.16 -20.80
CA CYS A 243 17.13 2.29 -19.90
C CYS A 243 17.66 3.57 -20.55
N ASP A 244 17.46 4.71 -19.90
CA ASP A 244 18.17 5.95 -20.27
C ASP A 244 19.63 5.85 -19.82
N LYS A 245 20.41 6.90 -19.97
CA LYS A 245 21.84 6.91 -19.60
C LYS A 245 21.99 6.74 -18.09
N ASP A 246 23.08 6.08 -17.66
CA ASP A 246 23.45 5.90 -16.25
C ASP A 246 23.71 7.26 -15.54
N GLU A 247 24.32 8.23 -16.21
CA GLU A 247 24.52 9.59 -15.68
C GLU A 247 23.55 10.58 -16.31
N ASN A 248 22.53 11.00 -15.53
CA ASN A 248 21.58 12.02 -15.92
C ASN A 248 21.56 13.19 -14.92
N THR A 249 21.40 14.40 -15.43
CA THR A 249 21.34 15.63 -14.59
C THR A 249 20.01 15.78 -13.84
N TYR A 250 19.00 15.01 -14.20
CA TYR A 250 17.69 15.04 -13.58
C TYR A 250 17.49 13.92 -12.54
N GLU A 251 18.46 13.06 -12.35
CA GLU A 251 18.48 12.09 -11.25
C GLU A 251 19.02 12.74 -9.97
N SER A 252 18.56 12.25 -8.82
CA SER A 252 19.11 12.66 -7.53
C SER A 252 20.43 11.94 -7.27
N THR A 253 21.25 12.49 -6.37
CA THR A 253 22.53 11.89 -5.98
C THR A 253 22.49 11.48 -4.50
N PRO A 254 21.73 10.42 -4.14
CA PRO A 254 21.51 10.04 -2.74
C PRO A 254 22.79 9.60 -2.02
N PHE A 255 23.80 9.14 -2.75
CA PHE A 255 25.08 8.68 -2.22
C PHE A 255 26.19 9.75 -2.22
N GLY A 256 25.87 10.97 -2.64
CA GLY A 256 26.79 12.10 -2.72
C GLY A 256 26.93 12.65 -4.14
N LYS A 257 27.35 13.90 -4.25
CA LYS A 257 27.37 14.64 -5.54
C LYS A 257 28.24 13.98 -6.62
N GLU A 258 29.25 13.23 -6.22
CA GLU A 258 30.19 12.57 -7.13
C GLU A 258 29.75 11.12 -7.49
N ALA A 259 28.77 10.57 -6.75
CA ALA A 259 28.23 9.23 -6.99
C ALA A 259 27.00 9.32 -7.91
N LYS A 260 27.24 9.47 -9.21
CA LYS A 260 26.21 9.72 -10.24
C LYS A 260 25.93 8.53 -11.13
N HIS A 261 26.68 7.47 -11.03
CA HIS A 261 26.62 6.29 -11.88
C HIS A 261 27.20 5.07 -11.16
N PHE A 262 26.92 3.89 -11.66
CA PHE A 262 27.48 2.64 -11.16
C PHE A 262 29.02 2.57 -11.30
N PRO A 263 29.72 1.88 -10.36
CA PRO A 263 29.22 1.26 -9.13
C PRO A 263 29.07 2.29 -7.99
N TYR A 264 28.15 2.03 -7.05
CA TYR A 264 27.97 2.87 -5.86
C TYR A 264 28.74 2.29 -4.67
N ALA A 265 29.73 3.03 -4.19
CA ALA A 265 30.53 2.67 -3.02
C ALA A 265 29.78 3.01 -1.73
N LEU A 266 29.35 2.00 -0.96
CA LEU A 266 28.49 2.18 0.19
C LEU A 266 29.22 2.15 1.54
N LYS A 267 30.45 1.62 1.58
CA LYS A 267 31.23 1.41 2.81
C LYS A 267 31.41 2.67 3.65
N SER A 268 31.42 3.85 3.04
CA SER A 268 31.60 5.13 3.74
C SER A 268 30.42 5.50 4.68
N PHE A 269 29.26 4.84 4.54
CA PHE A 269 28.06 5.07 5.35
C PHE A 269 28.04 4.23 6.63
N ILE A 270 28.89 3.22 6.79
CA ILE A 270 28.98 2.38 7.99
C ILE A 270 29.19 3.26 9.23
N GLY A 271 28.30 3.13 10.21
CA GLY A 271 28.32 3.89 11.46
C GLY A 271 27.99 5.39 11.33
N LYS A 272 27.61 5.87 10.13
CA LYS A 272 27.33 7.30 9.88
C LYS A 272 25.92 7.57 9.41
N ASP A 273 25.42 6.80 8.46
CA ASP A 273 24.08 7.01 7.88
C ASP A 273 23.48 5.66 7.42
N TYR A 274 22.73 5.05 8.30
CA TYR A 274 22.05 3.80 7.99
C TYR A 274 20.81 3.99 7.11
N GLY A 275 20.34 5.22 6.92
CA GLY A 275 19.21 5.52 6.04
C GLY A 275 19.51 5.28 4.57
N LYS A 276 20.78 5.39 4.15
CA LYS A 276 21.17 5.19 2.74
C LYS A 276 20.90 3.77 2.22
N ILE A 277 20.83 2.77 3.10
CA ILE A 277 20.55 1.40 2.69
C ILE A 277 19.17 1.27 2.05
N SER A 278 18.21 2.11 2.45
CA SER A 278 16.86 2.10 1.90
C SER A 278 16.83 2.46 0.41
N THR A 279 17.78 3.27 -0.07
CA THR A 279 17.90 3.65 -1.50
C THR A 279 18.77 2.64 -2.28
N THR A 280 18.98 1.45 -1.74
CA THR A 280 19.70 0.35 -2.38
C THR A 280 18.85 -0.92 -2.37
N PRO A 281 19.12 -1.90 -3.24
CA PRO A 281 18.43 -3.20 -3.19
C PRO A 281 18.62 -3.96 -1.86
N TYR A 282 19.68 -3.64 -1.12
CA TYR A 282 20.03 -4.29 0.15
C TYR A 282 19.00 -4.02 1.27
N GLY A 283 18.23 -2.93 1.17
CA GLY A 283 17.10 -2.73 2.08
C GLY A 283 16.04 -3.82 1.96
N ASN A 284 15.84 -4.36 0.75
CA ASN A 284 14.93 -5.51 0.56
C ASN A 284 15.49 -6.78 1.22
N SER A 285 16.81 -6.99 1.18
CA SER A 285 17.46 -8.12 1.85
C SER A 285 17.25 -8.08 3.37
N LEU A 286 17.35 -6.89 3.99
CA LEU A 286 17.09 -6.73 5.43
C LEU A 286 15.66 -7.14 5.80
N VAL A 287 14.68 -6.71 5.01
CA VAL A 287 13.26 -7.04 5.24
C VAL A 287 13.01 -8.53 5.08
N GLU A 288 13.55 -9.14 4.04
CA GLU A 288 13.42 -10.56 3.75
C GLU A 288 14.08 -11.42 4.82
N GLU A 289 15.31 -11.09 5.24
CA GLU A 289 16.02 -11.78 6.32
C GLU A 289 15.22 -11.75 7.62
N LEU A 290 14.64 -10.59 7.99
CA LEU A 290 13.81 -10.47 9.19
C LEU A 290 12.52 -11.26 9.07
N ALA A 291 11.90 -11.30 7.87
CA ALA A 291 10.70 -12.10 7.59
C ALA A 291 10.96 -13.60 7.81
N LYS A 292 12.12 -14.11 7.37
CA LYS A 292 12.54 -15.49 7.65
C LYS A 292 12.73 -15.75 9.15
N GLN A 293 13.30 -14.79 9.89
CA GLN A 293 13.43 -14.91 11.34
C GLN A 293 12.04 -14.97 12.02
N ALA A 294 11.08 -14.17 11.58
CA ALA A 294 9.71 -14.19 12.10
C ALA A 294 9.06 -15.57 11.87
N ILE A 295 9.12 -16.11 10.65
CA ILE A 295 8.55 -17.42 10.31
C ILE A 295 9.14 -18.51 11.22
N SER A 296 10.45 -18.56 11.34
CA SER A 296 11.14 -19.61 12.10
C SER A 296 10.90 -19.50 13.60
N ASN A 297 11.07 -18.32 14.19
CA ASN A 297 11.05 -18.15 15.63
C ASN A 297 9.62 -18.09 16.21
N GLU A 298 8.65 -17.58 15.42
CA GLU A 298 7.24 -17.58 15.82
C GLU A 298 6.51 -18.85 15.34
N ALA A 299 7.22 -19.79 14.69
CA ALA A 299 6.65 -21.01 14.13
C ALA A 299 5.41 -20.73 13.26
N MET A 300 5.48 -19.71 12.38
CA MET A 300 4.36 -19.34 11.51
C MET A 300 4.13 -20.44 10.45
N GLY A 301 2.86 -20.81 10.27
CA GLY A 301 2.47 -21.88 9.35
C GLY A 301 2.81 -23.28 9.81
N ALA A 302 3.18 -23.49 11.08
CA ALA A 302 3.57 -24.80 11.61
C ALA A 302 2.38 -25.68 12.03
N ASP A 303 1.24 -25.08 12.32
CA ASP A 303 0.00 -25.78 12.72
C ASP A 303 -1.12 -25.61 11.68
N ASP A 304 -2.34 -26.02 12.03
CA ASP A 304 -3.50 -25.94 11.12
C ASP A 304 -4.28 -24.62 11.26
N ILE A 305 -3.77 -23.67 12.05
CA ILE A 305 -4.33 -22.32 12.18
C ILE A 305 -3.58 -21.40 11.23
N THR A 306 -4.27 -20.85 10.25
CA THR A 306 -3.63 -19.99 9.26
C THR A 306 -3.09 -18.70 9.89
N ASP A 307 -1.82 -18.43 9.68
CA ASP A 307 -1.13 -17.21 10.08
C ASP A 307 -1.06 -16.20 8.93
N LEU A 308 -0.79 -14.92 9.24
CA LEU A 308 -0.58 -13.85 8.25
C LEU A 308 0.77 -13.17 8.47
N LEU A 309 1.60 -13.14 7.43
CA LEU A 309 2.82 -12.35 7.39
C LEU A 309 2.69 -11.25 6.32
N ALA A 310 2.75 -10.00 6.74
CA ALA A 310 2.78 -8.84 5.86
C ALA A 310 4.22 -8.36 5.67
N VAL A 311 4.70 -8.38 4.44
CA VAL A 311 6.06 -7.97 4.06
C VAL A 311 5.98 -6.82 3.08
N SER A 312 6.57 -5.68 3.40
CA SER A 312 6.61 -4.52 2.50
C SER A 312 8.05 -4.16 2.15
N PHE A 313 8.40 -4.31 0.88
CA PHE A 313 9.69 -3.94 0.31
C PHE A 313 9.68 -2.47 -0.09
N SER A 314 10.27 -1.63 0.74
CA SER A 314 10.25 -0.17 0.55
C SER A 314 11.38 0.36 -0.33
N SER A 315 12.47 -0.38 -0.55
CA SER A 315 13.61 0.10 -1.33
C SER A 315 13.26 0.51 -2.76
N PRO A 316 12.33 -0.17 -3.47
CA PRO A 316 11.94 0.24 -4.82
C PRO A 316 11.40 1.67 -4.88
N ASP A 317 10.69 2.13 -3.85
CA ASP A 317 10.20 3.51 -3.75
C ASP A 317 11.34 4.53 -3.57
N TYR A 318 12.28 4.27 -2.67
CA TYR A 318 13.43 5.16 -2.47
C TYR A 318 14.32 5.25 -3.72
N ILE A 319 14.51 4.13 -4.43
CA ILE A 319 15.24 4.07 -5.70
C ILE A 319 14.46 4.85 -6.76
N GLY A 320 13.16 4.55 -6.92
CA GLY A 320 12.31 5.19 -7.91
C GLY A 320 12.19 6.70 -7.73
N HIS A 321 12.04 7.19 -6.49
CA HIS A 321 12.07 8.62 -6.20
C HIS A 321 13.38 9.27 -6.62
N SER A 322 14.52 8.59 -6.39
CA SER A 322 15.84 9.17 -6.67
C SER A 322 16.20 9.14 -8.15
N PHE A 323 15.95 8.03 -8.83
CA PHE A 323 16.48 7.75 -10.15
C PHE A 323 15.41 7.66 -11.25
N GLY A 324 14.13 7.50 -10.86
CA GLY A 324 13.01 7.40 -11.80
C GLY A 324 12.83 6.01 -12.42
N PRO A 325 11.71 5.82 -13.15
CA PRO A 325 11.32 4.50 -13.69
C PRO A 325 12.17 3.99 -14.86
N ASP A 326 12.94 4.85 -15.50
CA ASP A 326 13.72 4.52 -16.69
C ASP A 326 15.23 4.44 -16.44
N SER A 327 15.64 4.43 -15.16
CA SER A 327 17.04 4.37 -14.72
C SER A 327 17.58 2.94 -14.67
N TRP A 328 18.91 2.85 -14.70
CA TRP A 328 19.64 1.60 -14.46
C TRP A 328 19.39 1.08 -13.06
N GLU A 329 19.31 1.98 -12.07
CA GLU A 329 19.09 1.65 -10.67
C GLU A 329 17.73 1.02 -10.44
N THR A 330 16.69 1.52 -11.10
CA THR A 330 15.36 0.89 -11.02
C THR A 330 15.38 -0.50 -11.64
N MET A 331 15.94 -0.66 -12.84
CA MET A 331 16.05 -1.97 -13.48
C MET A 331 16.86 -2.96 -12.63
N ASP A 332 18.06 -2.56 -12.14
CA ASP A 332 18.92 -3.42 -11.32
C ASP A 332 18.28 -3.74 -9.97
N GLY A 333 17.59 -2.78 -9.38
CA GLY A 333 16.82 -2.95 -8.15
C GLY A 333 15.77 -4.06 -8.27
N TYR A 334 15.05 -4.14 -9.39
CA TYR A 334 14.07 -5.20 -9.65
C TYR A 334 14.71 -6.55 -9.99
N ILE A 335 15.87 -6.58 -10.67
CA ILE A 335 16.62 -7.82 -10.89
C ILE A 335 17.09 -8.41 -9.57
N LYS A 336 17.59 -7.58 -8.65
CA LYS A 336 18.00 -8.03 -7.30
C LYS A 336 16.79 -8.38 -6.43
N LEU A 337 15.65 -7.72 -6.59
CA LEU A 337 14.42 -8.10 -5.88
C LEU A 337 13.91 -9.47 -6.35
N ASP A 338 14.04 -9.81 -7.64
CA ASP A 338 13.72 -11.16 -8.15
C ASP A 338 14.55 -12.24 -7.44
N GLU A 339 15.86 -11.99 -7.21
CA GLU A 339 16.74 -12.90 -6.47
C GLU A 339 16.31 -13.04 -5.00
N VAL A 340 15.95 -11.92 -4.33
CA VAL A 340 15.42 -11.90 -2.95
C VAL A 340 14.11 -12.70 -2.84
N LEU A 341 13.18 -12.50 -3.77
CA LEU A 341 11.93 -13.25 -3.80
C LEU A 341 12.16 -14.75 -4.03
N ALA A 342 13.09 -15.12 -4.91
CA ALA A 342 13.41 -16.52 -5.18
C ALA A 342 14.00 -17.21 -3.96
N ASP A 343 14.87 -16.54 -3.21
CA ASP A 343 15.44 -17.04 -1.96
C ASP A 343 14.37 -17.17 -0.87
N PHE A 344 13.50 -16.17 -0.76
CA PHE A 344 12.39 -16.20 0.18
C PHE A 344 11.42 -17.35 -0.10
N PHE A 345 11.03 -17.55 -1.36
CA PHE A 345 10.11 -18.65 -1.72
C PHE A 345 10.75 -20.02 -1.59
N THR A 346 12.05 -20.15 -1.86
CA THR A 346 12.80 -21.39 -1.58
C THR A 346 12.82 -21.71 -0.08
N TYR A 347 13.00 -20.69 0.76
CA TYR A 347 12.90 -20.84 2.21
C TYR A 347 11.50 -21.27 2.65
N LEU A 348 10.44 -20.66 2.11
CA LEU A 348 9.05 -21.02 2.41
C LEU A 348 8.74 -22.47 2.01
N ASP A 349 9.17 -22.90 0.82
CA ASP A 349 8.99 -24.28 0.36
C ASP A 349 9.61 -25.30 1.33
N LYS A 350 10.77 -24.97 1.89
CA LYS A 350 11.48 -25.82 2.85
C LYS A 350 10.86 -25.77 4.24
N GLN A 351 10.48 -24.58 4.72
CA GLN A 351 10.11 -24.35 6.12
C GLN A 351 8.62 -24.63 6.38
N VAL A 352 7.76 -24.20 5.46
CA VAL A 352 6.30 -24.32 5.57
C VAL A 352 5.75 -25.47 4.73
N GLY A 353 6.40 -25.72 3.59
CA GLY A 353 5.99 -26.70 2.59
C GLY A 353 5.24 -26.03 1.41
N LYS A 354 5.60 -26.41 0.19
CA LYS A 354 5.15 -25.78 -1.06
C LYS A 354 3.62 -25.63 -1.15
N ASP A 355 2.87 -26.60 -0.65
CA ASP A 355 1.40 -26.64 -0.76
C ASP A 355 0.68 -26.08 0.48
N ASN A 356 1.42 -25.52 1.43
CA ASN A 356 0.89 -25.06 2.72
C ASN A 356 0.79 -23.54 2.85
N TYR A 357 1.19 -22.77 1.84
CA TYR A 357 1.11 -21.32 1.92
C TYR A 357 0.53 -20.70 0.65
N THR A 358 0.04 -19.48 0.80
CA THR A 358 -0.45 -18.63 -0.30
C THR A 358 0.24 -17.28 -0.25
N VAL A 359 0.63 -16.79 -1.40
CA VAL A 359 1.25 -15.47 -1.55
C VAL A 359 0.42 -14.61 -2.48
N PHE A 360 0.19 -13.37 -2.09
CA PHE A 360 -0.16 -12.31 -3.05
C PHE A 360 0.94 -11.25 -3.07
N LEU A 361 1.17 -10.66 -4.24
CA LEU A 361 2.09 -9.56 -4.44
C LEU A 361 1.39 -8.43 -5.18
N THR A 362 1.53 -7.22 -4.67
CA THR A 362 0.99 -6.00 -5.28
C THR A 362 1.90 -4.80 -4.99
N ALA A 363 1.47 -3.61 -5.37
CA ALA A 363 2.07 -2.35 -4.95
C ALA A 363 1.05 -1.50 -4.17
N ASP A 364 1.53 -0.58 -3.38
CA ASP A 364 0.72 0.43 -2.70
C ASP A 364 0.38 1.64 -3.59
N HIS A 365 1.23 1.95 -4.55
CA HIS A 365 1.06 2.88 -5.67
C HIS A 365 2.13 2.60 -6.74
N ALA A 366 2.02 3.28 -7.87
CA ALA A 366 3.07 3.32 -8.88
C ALA A 366 3.73 4.72 -8.90
N VAL A 367 4.32 5.17 -10.03
CA VAL A 367 5.11 6.41 -10.06
C VAL A 367 5.10 7.06 -11.45
N ALA A 368 5.13 8.39 -11.48
CA ALA A 368 5.31 9.18 -12.69
C ALA A 368 6.76 9.11 -13.20
N ASN A 369 6.95 9.40 -14.47
CA ASN A 369 8.29 9.66 -15.00
C ASN A 369 8.87 10.97 -14.42
N ILE A 370 10.19 11.08 -14.36
CA ILE A 370 10.85 12.34 -14.01
C ILE A 370 10.42 13.45 -14.98
N PRO A 371 9.99 14.63 -14.51
CA PRO A 371 9.54 15.71 -15.39
C PRO A 371 10.56 16.12 -16.46
N ALA A 372 11.84 16.15 -16.13
CA ALA A 372 12.90 16.49 -17.08
C ALA A 372 13.14 15.36 -18.12
N PHE A 373 12.93 14.09 -17.75
CA PHE A 373 12.89 12.98 -18.71
C PHE A 373 11.75 13.19 -19.72
N ASN A 374 10.54 13.50 -19.25
CA ASN A 374 9.41 13.80 -20.11
C ASN A 374 9.73 14.95 -21.08
N SER A 375 10.31 16.04 -20.57
CA SER A 375 10.71 17.20 -21.38
C SER A 375 11.73 16.82 -22.47
N LYS A 376 12.75 16.04 -22.14
CA LYS A 376 13.77 15.52 -23.07
C LYS A 376 13.15 14.72 -24.20
N HIS A 377 12.10 13.97 -23.94
CA HIS A 377 11.40 13.11 -24.89
C HIS A 377 10.13 13.74 -25.49
N GLN A 378 9.88 15.04 -25.26
CA GLN A 378 8.71 15.78 -25.75
C GLN A 378 7.37 15.20 -25.25
N ILE A 379 7.39 14.53 -24.09
CA ILE A 379 6.21 14.03 -23.40
C ILE A 379 5.66 15.16 -22.51
N PRO A 380 4.34 15.42 -22.49
CA PRO A 380 3.75 16.41 -21.61
C PRO A 380 4.06 16.12 -20.13
N GLY A 381 4.39 17.17 -19.36
CA GLY A 381 4.64 17.07 -17.94
C GLY A 381 5.48 18.23 -17.41
N GLY A 382 5.68 18.26 -16.11
CA GLY A 382 6.45 19.31 -15.46
C GLY A 382 6.40 19.18 -13.94
N LEU A 383 6.92 20.20 -13.28
CA LEU A 383 6.88 20.29 -11.82
C LEU A 383 5.64 21.08 -11.37
N SER A 384 5.01 20.58 -10.32
CA SER A 384 4.13 21.32 -9.44
C SER A 384 4.89 21.65 -8.15
N ASN A 385 4.50 22.72 -7.47
CA ASN A 385 5.17 23.11 -6.22
C ASN A 385 4.14 23.64 -5.21
N GLU A 386 3.70 22.78 -4.31
CA GLU A 386 2.71 23.10 -3.28
C GLU A 386 3.18 24.21 -2.32
N THR A 387 4.50 24.25 -2.01
CA THR A 387 5.07 25.32 -1.19
C THR A 387 4.97 26.68 -1.88
N ALA A 388 5.26 26.75 -3.18
CA ALA A 388 5.09 27.99 -3.95
C ALA A 388 3.61 28.37 -4.05
N MET A 389 2.70 27.42 -4.25
CA MET A 389 1.26 27.67 -4.25
C MET A 389 0.78 28.24 -2.92
N LYS A 390 1.26 27.72 -1.79
CA LYS A 390 0.94 28.26 -0.45
C LYS A 390 1.39 29.71 -0.30
N ASN A 391 2.60 30.03 -0.75
CA ASN A 391 3.12 31.40 -0.71
C ASN A 391 2.30 32.35 -1.60
N ASP A 392 1.94 31.92 -2.80
CA ASP A 392 1.12 32.70 -3.73
C ASP A 392 -0.28 32.99 -3.17
N ILE A 393 -0.90 31.98 -2.53
CA ILE A 393 -2.19 32.16 -1.83
C ILE A 393 -2.02 33.18 -0.70
N GLY A 394 -0.98 33.05 0.14
CA GLY A 394 -0.71 33.98 1.23
C GLY A 394 -0.53 35.44 0.75
N ASN A 395 0.23 35.63 -0.33
CA ASN A 395 0.43 36.93 -0.96
C ASN A 395 -0.90 37.51 -1.49
N MET A 396 -1.68 36.70 -2.20
CA MET A 396 -2.99 37.11 -2.73
C MET A 396 -3.94 37.50 -1.59
N LEU A 397 -4.03 36.71 -0.52
CA LEU A 397 -4.85 37.02 0.65
C LEU A 397 -4.46 38.33 1.29
N SER A 398 -3.15 38.60 1.45
CA SER A 398 -2.63 39.85 1.98
C SER A 398 -3.04 41.09 1.16
N THR A 399 -3.04 40.99 -0.18
CA THR A 399 -3.52 42.07 -1.07
C THR A 399 -5.01 42.37 -0.91
N LYS A 400 -5.76 41.42 -0.36
CA LYS A 400 -7.21 41.53 -0.10
C LYS A 400 -7.53 41.94 1.35
N GLY A 401 -6.50 42.25 2.15
CA GLY A 401 -6.64 42.57 3.57
C GLY A 401 -6.95 41.35 4.45
N LEU A 402 -6.68 40.14 3.95
CA LEU A 402 -6.84 38.88 4.66
C LEU A 402 -5.48 38.34 5.11
N THR A 403 -5.48 37.47 6.12
CA THR A 403 -4.25 36.84 6.61
C THR A 403 -3.93 35.54 5.87
N ALA A 404 -2.64 35.25 5.63
CA ALA A 404 -2.17 33.99 5.08
C ALA A 404 -2.52 32.77 5.97
N ASN A 405 -2.70 33.00 7.28
CA ASN A 405 -3.04 31.94 8.25
C ASN A 405 -4.45 31.34 8.06
N LEU A 406 -5.24 31.87 7.11
CA LEU A 406 -6.49 31.20 6.66
C LEU A 406 -6.23 29.87 5.99
N ILE A 407 -5.00 29.59 5.58
CA ILE A 407 -4.57 28.28 5.08
C ILE A 407 -3.75 27.59 6.17
N SER A 408 -4.28 26.55 6.77
CA SER A 408 -3.60 25.74 7.81
C SER A 408 -2.46 24.92 7.21
N PHE A 409 -2.76 24.19 6.12
CA PHE A 409 -1.81 23.26 5.52
C PHE A 409 -2.08 23.11 4.01
N ILE A 410 -1.05 22.81 3.24
CA ILE A 410 -1.12 22.27 1.88
C ILE A 410 -0.19 21.07 1.84
N GLY A 411 -0.67 19.95 1.35
CA GLY A 411 0.12 18.73 1.18
C GLY A 411 -0.68 17.63 0.50
N GLU A 412 0.04 16.81 -0.25
CA GLU A 412 -0.51 15.66 -1.00
C GLU A 412 -1.73 16.03 -1.86
N GLY A 413 -1.66 17.19 -2.53
CA GLY A 413 -2.74 17.69 -3.38
C GLY A 413 -3.92 18.30 -2.63
N ASN A 414 -3.87 18.44 -1.32
CA ASN A 414 -4.96 18.97 -0.49
C ASN A 414 -4.64 20.35 0.07
N ILE A 415 -5.64 21.24 0.12
CA ILE A 415 -5.57 22.54 0.78
C ILE A 415 -6.52 22.55 1.96
N TYR A 416 -6.01 22.81 3.15
CA TYR A 416 -6.78 22.84 4.40
C TYR A 416 -6.97 24.29 4.86
N PHE A 417 -8.22 24.70 5.05
CA PHE A 417 -8.57 26.00 5.59
C PHE A 417 -8.49 26.00 7.12
N ASN A 418 -8.26 27.18 7.69
CA ASN A 418 -8.30 27.39 9.13
C ASN A 418 -9.71 27.82 9.55
N HIS A 419 -10.61 26.86 9.69
CA HIS A 419 -12.02 27.13 9.99
C HIS A 419 -12.23 27.96 11.26
N PRO A 420 -11.56 27.69 12.42
CA PRO A 420 -11.68 28.54 13.61
C PRO A 420 -11.28 29.99 13.36
N LEU A 421 -10.24 30.21 12.55
CA LEU A 421 -9.81 31.57 12.20
C LEU A 421 -10.79 32.25 11.22
N MET A 422 -11.33 31.48 10.27
CA MET A 422 -12.39 31.98 9.36
C MET A 422 -13.61 32.46 10.14
N ASP A 423 -14.07 31.65 11.10
CA ASP A 423 -15.21 32.00 11.95
C ASP A 423 -14.93 33.27 12.75
N SER A 424 -13.76 33.38 13.37
CA SER A 424 -13.36 34.54 14.17
C SER A 424 -13.24 35.84 13.37
N LEU A 425 -12.83 35.73 12.10
CA LEU A 425 -12.69 36.88 11.18
C LEU A 425 -13.93 37.10 10.29
N HIS A 426 -14.98 36.31 10.46
CA HIS A 426 -16.19 36.31 9.65
C HIS A 426 -15.91 36.17 8.13
N VAL A 427 -14.94 35.32 7.78
CA VAL A 427 -14.57 35.05 6.38
C VAL A 427 -15.54 34.02 5.80
N ASN A 428 -16.23 34.40 4.72
CA ASN A 428 -17.12 33.49 4.00
C ASN A 428 -16.31 32.43 3.25
N GLN A 429 -16.66 31.15 3.44
CA GLN A 429 -15.96 30.02 2.86
C GLN A 429 -16.04 30.00 1.33
N GLU A 430 -17.20 30.22 0.74
CA GLU A 430 -17.39 30.25 -0.72
C GLU A 430 -16.47 31.28 -1.37
N LYS A 431 -16.41 32.49 -0.75
CA LYS A 431 -15.51 33.54 -1.23
C LYS A 431 -14.03 33.14 -1.13
N LEU A 432 -13.63 32.42 -0.08
CA LEU A 432 -12.24 31.96 0.05
C LEU A 432 -11.96 30.86 -1.00
N VAL A 433 -12.87 29.93 -1.22
CA VAL A 433 -12.81 28.91 -2.28
C VAL A 433 -12.62 29.59 -3.64
N ASP A 434 -13.46 30.58 -4.00
CA ASP A 434 -13.38 31.29 -5.27
C ASP A 434 -12.05 32.00 -5.46
N LEU A 435 -11.54 32.66 -4.41
CA LEU A 435 -10.25 33.37 -4.46
C LEU A 435 -9.08 32.41 -4.70
N VAL A 436 -9.04 31.29 -3.96
CA VAL A 436 -7.97 30.31 -4.06
C VAL A 436 -8.04 29.57 -5.39
N SER A 437 -9.23 29.12 -5.80
CA SER A 437 -9.44 28.41 -7.06
C SER A 437 -9.07 29.29 -8.26
N SER A 438 -9.58 30.53 -8.31
CA SER A 438 -9.27 31.48 -9.39
C SER A 438 -7.79 31.83 -9.50
N LEU A 439 -7.04 31.80 -8.39
CA LEU A 439 -5.60 31.99 -8.41
C LEU A 439 -4.89 30.78 -8.98
N LEU A 440 -5.19 29.59 -8.46
CA LEU A 440 -4.43 28.37 -8.77
C LEU A 440 -4.76 27.82 -10.18
N GLU A 441 -5.99 27.96 -10.66
CA GLU A 441 -6.39 27.52 -12.00
C GLU A 441 -5.73 28.30 -13.14
N ARG A 442 -5.07 29.44 -12.83
CA ARG A 442 -4.23 30.17 -13.80
C ARG A 442 -2.82 29.62 -13.92
N LYS A 443 -2.41 28.71 -13.01
CA LYS A 443 -1.10 28.09 -13.08
C LYS A 443 -1.02 27.06 -14.21
N PRO A 444 0.07 27.00 -14.96
CA PRO A 444 0.19 26.12 -16.12
C PRO A 444 0.11 24.63 -15.77
N GLU A 445 0.53 24.25 -14.56
CA GLU A 445 0.49 22.88 -14.05
C GLU A 445 -0.88 22.43 -13.59
N VAL A 446 -1.75 23.35 -13.17
CA VAL A 446 -3.07 23.03 -12.60
C VAL A 446 -4.09 22.77 -13.71
N LEU A 447 -4.80 21.65 -13.62
CA LEU A 447 -5.95 21.34 -14.46
C LEU A 447 -7.23 21.96 -13.89
N GLN A 448 -7.48 21.75 -12.61
CA GLN A 448 -8.68 22.20 -11.91
C GLN A 448 -8.48 22.16 -10.39
N ILE A 449 -9.20 23.01 -9.68
CA ILE A 449 -9.38 22.94 -8.22
C ILE A 449 -10.79 22.42 -7.95
N VAL A 450 -10.90 21.41 -7.07
CA VAL A 450 -12.18 20.80 -6.71
C VAL A 450 -12.44 21.00 -5.23
N GLU A 451 -13.60 21.54 -4.87
CA GLU A 451 -14.05 21.55 -3.49
C GLU A 451 -14.37 20.12 -3.06
N ALA A 452 -13.58 19.58 -2.12
CA ALA A 452 -13.54 18.16 -1.80
C ALA A 452 -14.91 17.59 -1.40
N ARG A 453 -15.68 18.30 -0.57
CA ARG A 453 -17.04 17.89 -0.16
C ARG A 453 -18.06 17.86 -1.29
N HIS A 454 -17.81 18.57 -2.38
CA HIS A 454 -18.67 18.66 -3.57
C HIS A 454 -18.10 17.86 -4.76
N ALA A 455 -17.08 17.02 -4.52
CA ALA A 455 -16.39 16.25 -5.56
C ALA A 455 -17.35 15.39 -6.40
N ALA A 456 -18.43 14.86 -5.81
CA ALA A 456 -19.43 14.04 -6.52
C ALA A 456 -20.13 14.77 -7.69
N THR A 457 -20.17 16.10 -7.67
CA THR A 457 -20.80 16.94 -8.71
C THR A 457 -19.79 17.73 -9.55
N ALA A 458 -18.49 17.53 -9.32
CA ALA A 458 -17.45 18.24 -10.06
C ALA A 458 -17.48 17.90 -11.55
N ALA A 459 -17.23 18.91 -12.40
CA ALA A 459 -17.26 18.79 -13.86
C ALA A 459 -15.95 18.20 -14.41
N ILE A 460 -15.64 16.95 -14.00
CA ILE A 460 -14.49 16.14 -14.42
C ILE A 460 -14.97 14.74 -14.84
N PRO A 461 -14.16 13.95 -15.58
CA PRO A 461 -14.50 12.58 -15.94
C PRO A 461 -14.90 11.74 -14.73
N ALA A 462 -15.92 10.87 -14.90
CA ALA A 462 -16.50 10.11 -13.80
C ALA A 462 -15.48 9.29 -13.03
N SER A 463 -14.57 8.59 -13.72
CA SER A 463 -13.52 7.79 -13.10
C SER A 463 -12.56 8.59 -12.21
N LEU A 464 -12.25 9.84 -12.59
CA LEU A 464 -11.40 10.72 -11.79
C LEU A 464 -12.18 11.27 -10.58
N ARG A 465 -13.45 11.59 -10.79
CA ARG A 465 -14.35 12.06 -9.74
C ARG A 465 -14.54 11.02 -8.63
N GLU A 466 -14.74 9.76 -9.00
CA GLU A 466 -14.88 8.66 -8.05
C GLU A 466 -13.61 8.51 -7.19
N ARG A 467 -12.42 8.67 -7.77
CA ARG A 467 -11.17 8.63 -7.00
C ARG A 467 -11.09 9.71 -5.94
N ILE A 468 -11.57 10.92 -6.23
CA ILE A 468 -11.61 12.01 -5.25
C ILE A 468 -12.64 11.70 -4.16
N VAL A 469 -13.85 11.22 -4.53
CA VAL A 469 -14.91 10.86 -3.57
C VAL A 469 -14.44 9.76 -2.63
N ASN A 470 -13.78 8.72 -3.14
CA ASN A 470 -13.23 7.62 -2.36
C ASN A 470 -12.06 8.04 -1.45
N GLY A 471 -11.35 9.09 -1.84
CA GLY A 471 -10.27 9.68 -1.04
C GLY A 471 -10.75 10.62 0.06
N TYR A 472 -11.97 11.18 -0.06
CA TYR A 472 -12.44 12.23 0.82
C TYR A 472 -12.94 11.71 2.17
N ASN A 473 -12.27 12.16 3.22
CA ASN A 473 -12.70 11.95 4.61
C ASN A 473 -12.97 13.32 5.26
N ALA A 474 -14.21 13.55 5.70
CA ALA A 474 -14.66 14.86 6.19
C ALA A 474 -13.86 15.44 7.37
N GLN A 475 -13.17 14.58 8.17
CA GLN A 475 -12.38 15.03 9.32
C GLN A 475 -10.90 15.22 8.98
N ARG A 476 -10.41 14.56 7.92
CA ARG A 476 -8.97 14.39 7.64
C ARG A 476 -8.53 14.87 6.27
N SER A 477 -9.45 15.10 5.34
CA SER A 477 -9.13 15.66 4.01
C SER A 477 -9.19 17.17 4.01
N GLY A 478 -8.50 17.79 3.02
CA GLY A 478 -8.57 19.23 2.79
C GLY A 478 -9.92 19.70 2.30
N ASP A 479 -10.11 21.00 2.31
CA ASP A 479 -11.31 21.66 1.76
C ASP A 479 -11.28 21.66 0.23
N LEU A 480 -10.08 21.82 -0.35
CA LEU A 480 -9.86 21.81 -1.79
C LEU A 480 -8.87 20.74 -2.19
N VAL A 481 -9.11 20.13 -3.34
CA VAL A 481 -8.20 19.19 -4.01
C VAL A 481 -7.60 19.86 -5.24
N ILE A 482 -6.28 19.84 -5.34
CA ILE A 482 -5.53 20.31 -6.50
C ILE A 482 -5.43 19.16 -7.49
N ILE A 483 -6.00 19.32 -8.67
CA ILE A 483 -5.82 18.39 -9.78
C ILE A 483 -4.80 18.99 -10.73
N ASN A 484 -3.61 18.43 -10.75
CA ASN A 484 -2.58 18.80 -11.73
C ASN A 484 -2.90 18.18 -13.10
N LYS A 485 -2.36 18.76 -14.16
CA LYS A 485 -2.37 18.13 -15.50
C LYS A 485 -1.54 16.84 -15.48
N SER A 486 -1.86 15.92 -16.36
CA SER A 486 -1.10 14.67 -16.49
C SER A 486 0.39 14.94 -16.71
N GLY A 487 1.25 14.15 -16.02
CA GLY A 487 2.70 14.30 -16.07
C GLY A 487 3.26 15.43 -15.19
N TYR A 488 2.41 16.21 -14.51
CA TYR A 488 2.86 17.18 -13.51
C TYR A 488 2.83 16.55 -12.12
N VAL A 489 3.97 16.58 -11.44
CA VAL A 489 4.15 16.01 -10.10
C VAL A 489 4.71 17.06 -9.14
N ASP A 490 4.30 16.97 -7.88
CA ASP A 490 4.91 17.79 -6.83
C ASP A 490 6.30 17.25 -6.51
N GLY A 491 7.29 18.12 -6.34
CA GLY A 491 8.64 17.70 -6.03
C GLY A 491 9.72 18.71 -6.40
N PHE A 492 10.91 18.17 -6.59
CA PHE A 492 12.14 18.91 -6.87
C PHE A 492 12.55 18.78 -8.35
N ALA A 493 13.58 19.53 -8.73
CA ALA A 493 14.11 19.50 -10.10
C ALA A 493 14.73 18.15 -10.49
N THR A 494 15.12 17.34 -9.51
CA THR A 494 15.70 16.00 -9.68
C THR A 494 14.82 14.94 -9.02
N GLY A 495 14.79 13.75 -9.62
CA GLY A 495 13.95 12.65 -9.16
C GLY A 495 12.48 12.80 -9.56
N THR A 496 11.64 11.93 -9.04
CA THR A 496 10.20 11.91 -9.32
C THR A 496 9.38 11.68 -8.07
N SER A 497 8.05 11.76 -8.23
CA SER A 497 7.08 11.55 -7.17
C SER A 497 5.81 10.88 -7.72
N HIS A 498 4.87 10.64 -6.84
CA HIS A 498 3.56 10.05 -7.08
C HIS A 498 2.50 10.82 -6.28
N GLY A 499 1.30 10.29 -6.15
CA GLY A 499 0.22 10.91 -5.39
C GLY A 499 -0.88 11.47 -6.27
N THR A 500 -0.78 11.29 -7.59
CA THR A 500 -1.77 11.80 -8.55
C THR A 500 -2.88 10.76 -8.82
N LEU A 501 -3.93 11.21 -9.49
CA LEU A 501 -5.05 10.34 -9.88
C LEU A 501 -4.87 9.66 -11.26
N TYR A 502 -3.70 9.78 -11.88
CA TYR A 502 -3.47 9.23 -13.21
C TYR A 502 -2.95 7.78 -13.17
N ASN A 503 -3.11 7.08 -14.30
CA ASN A 503 -2.80 5.65 -14.35
C ASN A 503 -1.33 5.31 -14.13
N TYR A 504 -0.40 6.24 -14.39
CA TYR A 504 1.01 6.00 -14.10
C TYR A 504 1.30 5.89 -12.59
N ASP A 505 0.42 6.42 -11.71
CA ASP A 505 0.47 6.24 -10.25
C ASP A 505 -0.51 5.17 -9.77
N ALA A 506 -1.60 4.92 -10.52
CA ALA A 506 -2.73 4.13 -10.06
C ALA A 506 -2.82 2.71 -10.67
N HIS A 507 -2.08 2.39 -11.74
CA HIS A 507 -2.08 1.05 -12.32
C HIS A 507 -0.93 0.23 -11.74
N ILE A 508 -1.29 -0.76 -10.92
CA ILE A 508 -0.39 -1.58 -10.10
C ILE A 508 -0.43 -3.04 -10.51
N PRO A 509 0.64 -3.82 -10.27
CA PRO A 509 0.62 -5.27 -10.44
C PRO A 509 -0.23 -5.93 -9.35
N LEU A 510 -0.84 -7.08 -9.69
CA LEU A 510 -1.44 -7.97 -8.72
C LEU A 510 -1.22 -9.42 -9.16
N LEU A 511 -0.52 -10.17 -8.32
CA LEU A 511 -0.06 -11.52 -8.59
C LEU A 511 -0.40 -12.43 -7.41
N PHE A 512 -0.74 -13.68 -7.70
CA PHE A 512 -1.03 -14.68 -6.66
C PHE A 512 -0.37 -16.01 -7.00
N PHE A 513 0.07 -16.77 -6.01
CA PHE A 513 0.38 -18.20 -6.17
C PHE A 513 0.26 -18.94 -4.83
N GLY A 514 0.22 -20.28 -4.91
CA GLY A 514 0.19 -21.17 -3.75
C GLY A 514 -1.12 -21.88 -3.55
N ASN A 515 -1.36 -22.36 -2.33
CA ASN A 515 -2.52 -23.15 -1.96
C ASN A 515 -3.84 -22.40 -2.25
N GLY A 516 -4.78 -23.08 -2.94
CA GLY A 516 -6.08 -22.51 -3.27
C GLY A 516 -6.09 -21.49 -4.41
N ILE A 517 -4.93 -21.22 -5.03
CA ILE A 517 -4.83 -20.33 -6.19
C ILE A 517 -4.87 -21.11 -7.49
N LYS A 518 -5.77 -20.72 -8.38
CA LYS A 518 -5.90 -21.24 -9.72
C LYS A 518 -4.95 -20.51 -10.67
N LYS A 519 -4.10 -21.26 -11.37
CA LYS A 519 -3.21 -20.68 -12.39
C LYS A 519 -4.02 -20.07 -13.54
N GLY A 520 -3.61 -18.86 -13.97
CA GLY A 520 -4.23 -18.19 -15.12
C GLY A 520 -3.96 -16.69 -15.16
N ALA A 521 -4.64 -15.99 -16.06
CA ALA A 521 -4.62 -14.54 -16.17
C ALA A 521 -6.04 -13.98 -16.09
N VAL A 522 -6.21 -12.84 -15.41
CA VAL A 522 -7.44 -12.08 -15.32
C VAL A 522 -7.23 -10.73 -15.99
N HIS A 523 -7.99 -10.45 -17.06
CA HIS A 523 -7.79 -9.26 -17.88
C HIS A 523 -8.84 -8.15 -17.64
N ARG A 524 -9.94 -8.46 -16.93
CA ARG A 524 -10.93 -7.45 -16.58
C ARG A 524 -10.35 -6.44 -15.59
N GLU A 525 -10.95 -5.27 -15.54
CA GLU A 525 -10.66 -4.28 -14.52
C GLU A 525 -10.97 -4.84 -13.11
N THR A 526 -10.03 -4.65 -12.21
CA THR A 526 -10.10 -4.96 -10.79
C THR A 526 -9.56 -3.77 -10.00
N TYR A 527 -9.81 -3.77 -8.72
CA TYR A 527 -9.35 -2.69 -7.86
C TYR A 527 -8.50 -3.21 -6.71
N MET A 528 -7.61 -2.36 -6.20
CA MET A 528 -6.81 -2.67 -5.01
C MET A 528 -7.70 -3.09 -3.83
N THR A 529 -8.92 -2.55 -3.73
CA THR A 529 -9.92 -2.94 -2.73
C THR A 529 -10.35 -4.41 -2.83
N ASP A 530 -10.13 -5.08 -3.95
CA ASP A 530 -10.56 -6.46 -4.18
C ASP A 530 -9.61 -7.50 -3.54
N ILE A 531 -8.40 -7.06 -3.10
CA ILE A 531 -7.35 -7.95 -2.59
C ILE A 531 -7.77 -8.60 -1.26
N ALA A 532 -8.12 -7.83 -0.25
CA ALA A 532 -8.53 -8.36 1.05
C ALA A 532 -9.78 -9.27 0.94
N PRO A 533 -10.86 -8.89 0.21
CA PRO A 533 -11.98 -9.77 -0.06
C PRO A 533 -11.60 -11.09 -0.75
N THR A 534 -10.63 -11.08 -1.67
CA THR A 534 -10.16 -12.29 -2.35
C THR A 534 -9.50 -13.25 -1.36
N ILE A 535 -8.64 -12.73 -0.48
CA ILE A 535 -7.97 -13.54 0.56
C ILE A 535 -8.98 -14.05 1.60
N THR A 536 -9.93 -13.22 2.04
CA THR A 536 -10.95 -13.67 3.00
C THR A 536 -11.91 -14.70 2.39
N ALA A 537 -12.22 -14.60 1.10
CA ALA A 537 -12.99 -15.61 0.37
C ALA A 537 -12.22 -16.94 0.29
N LEU A 538 -10.92 -16.93 -0.03
CA LEU A 538 -10.04 -18.09 0.01
C LEU A 538 -10.06 -18.75 1.39
N MET A 539 -10.01 -17.94 2.43
CA MET A 539 -9.98 -18.40 3.82
C MET A 539 -11.37 -18.79 4.36
N GLY A 540 -12.46 -18.43 3.67
CA GLY A 540 -13.82 -18.60 4.17
C GLY A 540 -14.02 -17.90 5.52
N ILE A 541 -13.55 -16.67 5.66
CA ILE A 541 -13.70 -15.82 6.85
C ILE A 541 -14.39 -14.51 6.48
N GLN A 542 -14.75 -13.72 7.48
CA GLN A 542 -15.37 -12.39 7.28
C GLN A 542 -14.38 -11.44 6.60
N MET A 543 -14.88 -10.59 5.70
CA MET A 543 -14.14 -9.46 5.15
C MET A 543 -13.91 -8.38 6.22
N PRO A 544 -12.83 -7.58 6.12
CA PRO A 544 -12.63 -6.43 6.99
C PRO A 544 -13.85 -5.50 7.02
N SER A 545 -14.11 -4.92 8.18
CA SER A 545 -15.36 -4.22 8.49
C SER A 545 -15.71 -3.06 7.54
N GLY A 546 -14.72 -2.42 6.94
CA GLY A 546 -14.90 -1.31 5.98
C GLY A 546 -14.73 -1.73 4.52
N SER A 547 -14.60 -3.03 4.23
CA SER A 547 -14.34 -3.52 2.88
C SER A 547 -15.50 -3.21 1.92
N ILE A 548 -15.15 -2.65 0.76
CA ILE A 548 -16.09 -2.37 -0.34
C ILE A 548 -15.74 -3.13 -1.63
N GLY A 549 -14.59 -3.81 -1.63
CA GLY A 549 -14.13 -4.58 -2.77
C GLY A 549 -14.89 -5.88 -2.97
N LYS A 550 -14.59 -6.57 -4.06
CA LYS A 550 -15.21 -7.84 -4.45
C LYS A 550 -14.13 -8.91 -4.64
N PRO A 551 -14.37 -10.17 -4.21
CA PRO A 551 -13.42 -11.23 -4.47
C PRO A 551 -13.16 -11.42 -5.97
N ILE A 552 -11.90 -11.59 -6.33
CA ILE A 552 -11.49 -11.97 -7.69
C ILE A 552 -11.59 -13.50 -7.77
N THR A 553 -12.81 -13.99 -7.99
CA THR A 553 -13.12 -15.42 -7.94
C THR A 553 -12.41 -16.24 -9.01
N GLU A 554 -11.96 -15.61 -10.10
CA GLU A 554 -11.24 -16.27 -11.19
C GLU A 554 -9.88 -16.81 -10.76
N VAL A 555 -9.26 -16.24 -9.71
CA VAL A 555 -7.97 -16.69 -9.17
C VAL A 555 -8.12 -17.77 -8.09
N LEU A 556 -9.33 -18.08 -7.66
CA LEU A 556 -9.62 -19.07 -6.62
C LEU A 556 -9.95 -20.45 -7.23
N GLN A 557 -9.51 -21.54 -6.53
CA GLN A 557 -9.81 -22.94 -6.93
C GLN A 557 -11.21 -23.36 -6.52
#